data_1b45889d97f57539659093393a5a4170
#
_entry.id   1b45889d97f57539659093393a5a4170
#
_cell.length_a   1.000
_cell.length_b   1.000
_cell.length_c   1.000
_cell.angle_alpha   90.00
_cell.angle_beta   90.00
_cell.angle_gamma   90.00
#
_symmetry.space_group_name_H-M   'P 1'
#
loop_
_entity.id
_entity.type
_entity.pdbx_description
1 polymer ?
#
loop_
_entity_poly.entity_id
_entity_poly.type
_entity_poly.pdbx_seq_one_letter_code
_entity_poly.pdbx_strand_id
1 'polypeptide(L)'
;KPVIMTNYPKAIKAFYMKIDEEESGYNGKSGQTVQGTDVLFPQIGEIIGGSVREENYDKLMGEIQARNIPMKDMSWYLDTRKYGSCPHAGFGLGFERLILFVTGMQNIRDVIPFPRTPNNAEF
;
A
#
# COMPACT_ATOMS: atom_id res chain seq x y z
N LYS A 1 -18.22 6.75 11.10
CA LYS A 1 -18.30 5.79 10.00
C LYS A 1 -16.92 5.62 9.38
N PRO A 2 -16.54 4.44 8.89
CA PRO A 2 -15.35 4.27 8.04
C PRO A 2 -15.45 5.11 6.77
N VAL A 3 -14.30 5.53 6.25
CA VAL A 3 -14.16 6.27 4.99
C VAL A 3 -13.27 5.46 4.06
N ILE A 4 -13.70 5.28 2.83
CA ILE A 4 -12.90 4.65 1.78
C ILE A 4 -12.34 5.76 0.89
N MET A 5 -11.03 5.79 0.76
CA MET A 5 -10.30 6.72 -0.11
C MET A 5 -9.68 5.95 -1.27
N THR A 6 -9.83 6.48 -2.48
CA THR A 6 -9.30 5.87 -3.72
C THR A 6 -8.57 6.91 -4.56
N ASN A 7 -7.95 6.49 -5.66
CA ASN A 7 -7.33 7.36 -6.66
C ASN A 7 -6.30 8.32 -6.07
N TYR A 8 -5.36 7.77 -5.32
CA TYR A 8 -4.29 8.54 -4.71
C TYR A 8 -3.29 9.09 -5.74
N PRO A 9 -2.69 10.25 -5.48
CA PRO A 9 -1.59 10.73 -6.30
C PRO A 9 -0.42 9.72 -6.34
N LYS A 10 0.05 9.41 -7.53
CA LYS A 10 1.16 8.47 -7.77
C LYS A 10 2.40 8.78 -6.93
N ALA A 11 2.71 10.07 -6.75
CA ALA A 11 3.92 10.52 -6.07
C ALA A 11 4.05 10.06 -4.61
N ILE A 12 2.91 9.79 -3.94
CA ILE A 12 2.88 9.41 -2.51
C ILE A 12 2.59 7.94 -2.26
N LYS A 13 2.42 7.14 -3.32
CA LYS A 13 2.10 5.70 -3.21
C LYS A 13 3.22 4.82 -3.76
N ALA A 14 3.14 3.53 -3.48
CA ALA A 14 4.18 2.56 -3.82
C ALA A 14 4.33 2.33 -5.32
N PHE A 15 5.52 1.98 -5.77
CA PHE A 15 5.90 1.78 -7.17
C PHE A 15 5.13 0.68 -7.89
N TYR A 16 4.63 -0.31 -7.15
CA TYR A 16 3.94 -1.48 -7.69
C TYR A 16 2.45 -1.27 -7.93
N MET A 17 1.90 -0.12 -7.58
CA MET A 17 0.49 0.18 -7.78
C MET A 17 0.22 0.52 -9.25
N LYS A 18 -0.84 -0.04 -9.81
CA LYS A 18 -1.26 0.25 -11.18
C LYS A 18 -1.64 1.72 -11.31
N ILE A 19 -1.09 2.38 -12.32
CA ILE A 19 -1.41 3.76 -12.62
C ILE A 19 -2.78 3.81 -13.34
N ASP A 20 -3.60 4.80 -13.01
CA ASP A 20 -4.84 5.06 -13.74
C ASP A 20 -4.51 5.51 -15.16
N GLU A 21 -5.18 4.93 -16.15
CA GLU A 21 -4.97 5.29 -17.56
C GLU A 21 -5.61 6.64 -17.92
N GLU A 22 -6.65 7.02 -17.18
CA GLU A 22 -7.26 8.33 -17.31
C GLU A 22 -6.56 9.34 -16.41
N GLU A 23 -6.15 10.47 -16.95
CA GLU A 23 -5.65 11.60 -16.16
C GLU A 23 -6.79 12.17 -15.32
N SER A 24 -6.96 11.69 -14.12
CA SER A 24 -7.89 12.27 -13.16
C SER A 24 -7.21 13.45 -12.46
N GLY A 25 -7.44 14.64 -12.97
CA GLY A 25 -7.00 15.87 -12.30
C GLY A 25 -7.80 16.08 -11.00
N TYR A 26 -7.11 16.20 -9.86
CA TYR A 26 -7.71 16.70 -8.64
C TYR A 26 -7.45 18.19 -8.52
N ASN A 27 -8.48 18.98 -8.30
CA ASN A 27 -8.42 20.46 -8.23
C ASN A 27 -7.80 21.15 -9.45
N GLY A 28 -8.05 20.68 -10.67
CA GLY A 28 -7.57 21.31 -11.90
C GLY A 28 -6.06 21.18 -12.13
N LYS A 29 -5.36 20.35 -11.35
CA LYS A 29 -3.96 19.98 -11.58
C LYS A 29 -3.93 18.60 -12.24
N SER A 30 -3.37 18.52 -13.44
CA SER A 30 -3.06 17.26 -14.09
C SER A 30 -2.02 16.51 -13.25
N GLY A 31 -2.31 15.27 -12.90
CA GLY A 31 -1.39 14.42 -12.18
C GLY A 31 -1.82 12.97 -12.29
N GLN A 32 -0.85 12.07 -12.40
CA GLN A 32 -1.15 10.64 -12.41
C GLN A 32 -1.61 10.17 -11.03
N THR A 33 -2.72 9.44 -11.00
CA THR A 33 -3.20 8.72 -9.84
C THR A 33 -2.92 7.22 -9.98
N VAL A 34 -3.09 6.48 -8.89
CA VAL A 34 -2.95 5.04 -8.84
C VAL A 34 -4.22 4.39 -8.32
N GLN A 35 -4.48 3.16 -8.75
CA GLN A 35 -5.60 2.33 -8.29
C GLN A 35 -5.32 1.78 -6.89
N GLY A 36 -5.15 2.72 -5.95
CA GLY A 36 -4.95 2.45 -4.53
C GLY A 36 -6.23 2.69 -3.75
N THR A 37 -6.39 1.97 -2.65
CA THR A 37 -7.55 2.09 -1.75
C THR A 37 -7.10 1.98 -0.31
N ASP A 38 -7.49 2.94 0.51
CA ASP A 38 -7.32 2.86 1.96
C ASP A 38 -8.70 2.95 2.63
N VAL A 39 -8.91 2.14 3.67
CA VAL A 39 -10.11 2.22 4.52
C VAL A 39 -9.70 2.79 5.87
N LEU A 40 -10.20 3.99 6.15
CA LEU A 40 -9.90 4.75 7.34
C LEU A 40 -11.01 4.59 8.37
N PHE A 41 -10.66 4.32 9.61
CA PHE A 41 -11.57 4.21 10.72
C PHE A 41 -11.42 5.40 11.68
N PRO A 42 -12.50 5.87 12.32
CA PRO A 42 -12.45 6.95 13.29
C PRO A 42 -11.43 6.65 14.40
N GLN A 43 -10.62 7.65 14.75
CA GLN A 43 -9.60 7.62 15.82
C GLN A 43 -8.39 6.72 15.55
N ILE A 44 -8.48 5.75 14.64
CA ILE A 44 -7.39 4.80 14.33
C ILE A 44 -6.65 5.19 13.05
N GLY A 45 -7.34 5.75 12.06
CA GLY A 45 -6.80 5.98 10.73
C GLY A 45 -6.93 4.76 9.83
N GLU A 46 -5.92 4.50 8.99
CA GLU A 46 -5.92 3.37 8.07
C GLU A 46 -5.86 2.04 8.82
N ILE A 47 -6.87 1.18 8.57
CA ILE A 47 -6.88 -0.21 9.00
C ILE A 47 -6.64 -1.14 7.82
N ILE A 48 -7.18 -0.81 6.64
CA ILE A 48 -6.98 -1.58 5.42
C ILE A 48 -6.34 -0.68 4.37
N GLY A 49 -5.28 -1.19 3.74
CA GLY A 49 -4.66 -0.58 2.58
C GLY A 49 -4.50 -1.60 1.46
N GLY A 50 -4.84 -1.22 0.24
CA GLY A 50 -4.79 -2.12 -0.91
C GLY A 50 -4.56 -1.41 -2.23
N SER A 51 -4.33 -2.17 -3.27
CA SER A 51 -4.26 -1.64 -4.64
C SER A 51 -4.43 -2.73 -5.69
N VAL A 52 -4.80 -2.32 -6.89
CA VAL A 52 -4.52 -3.09 -8.09
C VAL A 52 -3.00 -3.03 -8.33
N ARG A 53 -2.42 -4.15 -8.70
CA ARG A 53 -0.97 -4.27 -8.96
C ARG A 53 -0.67 -4.02 -10.43
N GLU A 54 0.47 -3.38 -10.70
CA GLU A 54 0.95 -3.28 -12.07
C GLU A 54 1.35 -4.67 -12.59
N GLU A 55 0.63 -5.14 -13.61
CA GLU A 55 0.88 -6.43 -14.25
C GLU A 55 1.81 -6.33 -15.47
N ASN A 56 2.04 -5.14 -16.00
CA ASN A 56 2.92 -4.95 -17.14
C ASN A 56 4.38 -4.86 -16.70
N TYR A 57 5.23 -5.72 -17.25
CA TYR A 57 6.65 -5.80 -16.92
C TYR A 57 7.39 -4.48 -17.17
N ASP A 58 7.20 -3.87 -18.34
CA ASP A 58 7.95 -2.66 -18.74
C ASP A 58 7.52 -1.45 -17.92
N LYS A 59 6.23 -1.30 -17.64
CA LYS A 59 5.70 -0.24 -16.77
C LYS A 59 6.26 -0.38 -15.35
N LEU A 60 6.24 -1.59 -14.79
CA LEU A 60 6.76 -1.87 -13.45
C LEU A 60 8.27 -1.61 -13.36
N MET A 61 9.02 -2.06 -14.36
CA MET A 61 10.47 -1.83 -14.45
C MET A 61 10.78 -0.33 -14.52
N GLY A 62 10.03 0.42 -15.31
CA GLY A 62 10.16 1.88 -15.41
C GLY A 62 9.94 2.59 -14.07
N GLU A 63 8.96 2.17 -13.28
CA GLU A 63 8.70 2.72 -11.95
C GLU A 63 9.82 2.41 -10.94
N ILE A 64 10.38 1.19 -10.99
CA ILE A 64 11.52 0.81 -10.14
C ILE A 64 12.73 1.67 -10.47
N GLN A 65 13.03 1.87 -11.75
CA GLN A 65 14.15 2.70 -12.20
C GLN A 65 13.96 4.18 -11.85
N ALA A 66 12.76 4.73 -12.09
CA ALA A 66 12.44 6.13 -11.78
C ALA A 66 12.59 6.46 -10.29
N ARG A 67 12.46 5.47 -9.42
CA ARG A 67 12.64 5.61 -7.96
C ARG A 67 14.02 5.21 -7.45
N ASN A 68 14.95 4.88 -8.35
CA ASN A 68 16.31 4.42 -8.02
C ASN A 68 16.35 3.20 -7.08
N ILE A 69 15.37 2.30 -7.21
CA ILE A 69 15.34 1.05 -6.44
C ILE A 69 16.35 0.07 -7.06
N PRO A 70 17.24 -0.54 -6.27
CA PRO A 70 18.24 -1.46 -6.82
C PRO A 70 17.60 -2.68 -7.50
N MET A 71 17.86 -2.85 -8.79
CA MET A 71 17.27 -3.93 -9.60
C MET A 71 17.55 -5.33 -9.05
N LYS A 72 18.72 -5.53 -8.44
CA LYS A 72 19.10 -6.82 -7.83
C LYS A 72 18.12 -7.28 -6.74
N ASP A 73 17.49 -6.33 -6.04
CA ASP A 73 16.57 -6.61 -4.96
C ASP A 73 15.14 -6.87 -5.46
N MET A 74 14.85 -6.48 -6.72
CA MET A 74 13.54 -6.56 -7.35
C MET A 74 13.44 -7.57 -8.49
N SER A 75 14.52 -8.26 -8.85
CA SER A 75 14.52 -9.21 -9.98
C SER A 75 13.45 -10.29 -9.84
N TRP A 76 13.36 -10.91 -8.67
CA TRP A 76 12.35 -11.93 -8.37
C TRP A 76 10.91 -11.41 -8.53
N TYR A 77 10.68 -10.15 -8.18
CA TYR A 77 9.37 -9.52 -8.29
C TYR A 77 9.01 -9.21 -9.75
N LEU A 78 9.99 -8.77 -10.54
CA LEU A 78 9.84 -8.58 -11.98
C LEU A 78 9.59 -9.90 -12.71
N ASP A 79 10.25 -10.98 -12.28
CA ASP A 79 10.08 -12.31 -12.87
C ASP A 79 8.64 -12.81 -12.80
N THR A 80 7.87 -12.41 -11.78
CA THR A 80 6.44 -12.72 -11.69
C THR A 80 5.60 -12.06 -12.79
N ARG A 81 6.14 -11.12 -13.55
CA ARG A 81 5.52 -10.49 -14.73
C ARG A 81 6.12 -11.00 -16.02
N LYS A 82 7.42 -11.30 -15.99
CA LYS A 82 8.19 -11.78 -17.14
C LYS A 82 7.72 -13.14 -17.63
N TYR A 83 7.41 -14.04 -16.73
CA TYR A 83 7.01 -15.41 -17.04
C TYR A 83 5.50 -15.62 -17.17
N GLY A 84 4.75 -14.57 -17.24
CA GLY A 84 3.31 -14.55 -17.38
C GLY A 84 2.65 -13.83 -16.20
N SER A 85 1.67 -13.00 -16.52
CA SER A 85 0.95 -12.21 -15.53
C SER A 85 -0.54 -12.15 -15.87
N CYS A 86 -1.34 -11.77 -14.90
CA CYS A 86 -2.76 -11.46 -15.06
C CYS A 86 -3.11 -10.24 -14.20
N PRO A 87 -4.21 -9.55 -14.50
CA PRO A 87 -4.72 -8.52 -13.61
C PRO A 87 -4.94 -9.09 -12.21
N HIS A 88 -4.36 -8.45 -11.20
CA HIS A 88 -4.48 -8.88 -9.82
C HIS A 88 -4.43 -7.69 -8.87
N ALA A 89 -5.00 -7.88 -7.70
CA ALA A 89 -5.03 -6.90 -6.63
C ALA A 89 -4.70 -7.57 -5.30
N GLY A 90 -4.41 -6.76 -4.30
CA GLY A 90 -4.18 -7.25 -2.96
C GLY A 90 -4.39 -6.16 -1.93
N PHE A 91 -4.70 -6.56 -0.71
CA PHE A 91 -4.82 -5.66 0.42
C PHE A 91 -4.18 -6.26 1.67
N GLY A 92 -3.79 -5.39 2.59
CA GLY A 92 -3.41 -5.74 3.93
C GLY A 92 -4.40 -5.18 4.93
N LEU A 93 -4.68 -5.93 5.98
CA LEU A 93 -5.46 -5.48 7.12
C LEU A 93 -4.55 -5.48 8.36
N GLY A 94 -4.41 -4.30 8.99
CA GLY A 94 -3.70 -4.16 10.25
C GLY A 94 -4.51 -4.77 11.40
N PHE A 95 -4.21 -6.02 11.75
CA PHE A 95 -4.97 -6.76 12.74
C PHE A 95 -4.94 -6.09 14.12
N GLU A 96 -3.80 -5.60 14.53
CA GLU A 96 -3.63 -4.86 15.78
C GLU A 96 -4.44 -3.56 15.78
N ARG A 97 -4.48 -2.84 14.65
CA ARG A 97 -5.31 -1.64 14.51
C ARG A 97 -6.81 -1.96 14.59
N LEU A 98 -7.22 -3.11 14.03
CA LEU A 98 -8.59 -3.59 14.17
C LEU A 98 -8.92 -3.88 15.63
N ILE A 99 -8.01 -4.52 16.38
CA ILE A 99 -8.21 -4.79 17.82
C ILE A 99 -8.28 -3.48 18.60
N LEU A 100 -7.40 -2.50 18.33
CA LEU A 100 -7.51 -1.16 18.93
C LEU A 100 -8.89 -0.55 18.73
N PHE A 101 -9.41 -0.62 17.51
CA PHE A 101 -10.73 -0.07 17.19
C PHE A 101 -11.86 -0.76 17.96
N VAL A 102 -11.84 -2.11 18.01
CA VAL A 102 -12.89 -2.91 18.66
C VAL A 102 -12.86 -2.77 20.19
N THR A 103 -11.65 -2.71 20.77
CA THR A 103 -11.47 -2.64 22.24
C THR A 103 -11.48 -1.23 22.80
N GLY A 104 -11.26 -0.21 21.95
CA GLY A 104 -11.09 1.18 22.39
C GLY A 104 -9.76 1.46 23.09
N MET A 105 -8.80 0.54 23.02
CA MET A 105 -7.46 0.74 23.57
C MET A 105 -6.69 1.80 22.77
N GLN A 106 -5.79 2.52 23.46
CA GLN A 106 -5.05 3.65 22.88
C GLN A 106 -3.62 3.28 22.48
N ASN A 107 -3.04 2.25 23.09
CA ASN A 107 -1.66 1.85 22.83
C ASN A 107 -1.63 0.50 22.12
N ILE A 108 -0.98 0.46 20.95
CA ILE A 108 -0.87 -0.76 20.13
C ILE A 108 -0.14 -1.90 20.88
N ARG A 109 0.73 -1.60 21.82
CA ARG A 109 1.43 -2.59 22.63
C ARG A 109 0.48 -3.41 23.51
N ASP A 110 -0.65 -2.83 23.91
CA ASP A 110 -1.62 -3.46 24.78
C ASP A 110 -2.50 -4.49 24.04
N VAL A 111 -2.43 -4.51 22.72
CA VAL A 111 -3.18 -5.45 21.86
C VAL A 111 -2.29 -6.48 21.15
N ILE A 112 -1.01 -6.49 21.48
CA ILE A 112 -0.03 -7.44 20.96
C ILE A 112 0.45 -8.31 22.10
N PRO A 113 0.37 -9.67 22.00
CA PRO A 113 0.82 -10.58 23.08
C PRO A 113 2.31 -10.43 23.44
N PHE A 114 3.16 -10.15 22.46
CA PHE A 114 4.62 -9.98 22.63
C PHE A 114 5.10 -8.70 21.91
N PRO A 115 4.80 -7.51 22.49
CA PRO A 115 5.15 -6.26 21.83
C PRO A 115 6.67 -6.08 21.73
N ARG A 116 7.13 -5.60 20.56
CA ARG A 116 8.53 -5.28 20.30
C ARG A 116 8.69 -3.78 20.23
N THR A 117 9.75 -3.28 20.84
CA THR A 117 10.12 -1.85 20.79
C THR A 117 11.63 -1.71 20.51
N PRO A 118 12.09 -0.52 20.09
CA PRO A 118 13.52 -0.31 19.95
C PRO A 118 14.26 -0.69 21.24
N ASN A 119 15.31 -1.50 21.11
CA ASN A 119 16.13 -2.04 22.20
C ASN A 119 15.40 -2.96 23.19
N ASN A 120 14.20 -3.44 22.87
CA ASN A 120 13.48 -4.38 23.71
C ASN A 120 12.80 -5.46 22.85
N ALA A 121 13.28 -6.70 23.00
CA ALA A 121 12.71 -7.89 22.41
C ALA A 121 12.58 -9.03 23.45
N GLU A 122 12.48 -8.66 24.72
CA GLU A 122 12.23 -9.60 25.81
C GLU A 122 10.74 -9.96 25.90
N PHE A 123 10.48 -11.13 26.46
CA PHE A 123 9.13 -11.67 26.63
C PHE A 123 8.50 -11.15 27.94
#